data_d4baf8ed0ef186bf3ed97b915f173b2e
#
_entry.id   d4baf8ed0ef186bf3ed97b915f173b2e
#
_cell.length_a   1.000
_cell.length_b   1.000
_cell.length_c   1.000
_cell.angle_alpha   90.00
_cell.angle_beta   90.00
_cell.angle_gamma   90.00
#
_symmetry.space_group_name_H-M   'P 1'
#
loop_
_entity.id
_entity.type
_entity.pdbx_description
1 polymer ?
#
loop_
_entity_poly.entity_id
_entity_poly.type
_entity_poly.pdbx_seq_one_letter_code
_entity_poly.pdbx_strand_id
1 'polypeptide(L)'
;MEIKSYKKKNGETAYGFIVYVGKENGKSKYARKKGFATKAKARAALLQLQEDIENGEQSRKEITVEEIAKKWLKDYSETVQESTYIKTSRNFKNHIYPVLGNRKIASITPLQMQEQANEWSRKLVYGRKLKGLMNNVFKYAIRHGYIDTNPVDSVITSTRKKSDGKSDFYNKDELQKFLKLVSKTKDLEKITLFRLLAFTGARKGEILALEWSDWTDNTLDINKAITRGFAGEEIGNTKTVSSKRLISLDKKTKSILKKWKKQNPNTKYIFENEFKKPIPSTLPRKWLIKIVEGSDLRPIKIHGFRHTHASLCFDAGMTLKQVQHRLGHSDLKTTMNVYTHITKQAKDDIGERFAKYIDF
;
A
#
# COMPACT_ATOMS: atom_id res chain seq x y z
N MET A 1 -41.59 -30.22 4.31
CA MET A 1 -41.19 -29.85 5.69
C MET A 1 -42.31 -30.30 6.62
N GLU A 2 -41.99 -30.95 7.73
CA GLU A 2 -42.98 -31.60 8.57
C GLU A 2 -43.09 -30.89 9.92
N ILE A 3 -44.34 -30.57 10.34
CA ILE A 3 -44.64 -30.08 11.67
C ILE A 3 -44.83 -31.25 12.57
N LYS A 4 -43.97 -31.42 13.58
CA LYS A 4 -44.01 -32.54 14.51
C LYS A 4 -44.73 -32.16 15.81
N SER A 5 -45.58 -33.04 16.30
CA SER A 5 -46.19 -32.92 17.63
C SER A 5 -45.27 -33.57 18.69
N TYR A 6 -45.29 -33.04 19.90
CA TYR A 6 -44.60 -33.62 21.05
C TYR A 6 -45.35 -33.31 22.34
N LYS A 7 -45.18 -34.09 23.38
CA LYS A 7 -45.77 -33.81 24.72
C LYS A 7 -44.81 -32.96 25.56
N LYS A 8 -45.32 -31.94 26.16
CA LYS A 8 -44.62 -31.15 27.20
C LYS A 8 -44.55 -31.91 28.52
N LYS A 9 -43.71 -31.48 29.45
CA LYS A 9 -43.60 -32.08 30.80
C LYS A 9 -44.92 -32.07 31.60
N ASN A 10 -45.83 -31.13 31.30
CA ASN A 10 -47.15 -31.03 31.90
C ASN A 10 -48.24 -31.87 31.19
N GLY A 11 -47.87 -32.73 30.25
CA GLY A 11 -48.77 -33.64 29.52
C GLY A 11 -49.49 -33.00 28.30
N GLU A 12 -49.40 -31.69 28.10
CA GLU A 12 -50.00 -31.00 26.96
C GLU A 12 -49.29 -31.31 25.65
N THR A 13 -50.07 -31.44 24.55
CA THR A 13 -49.52 -31.60 23.22
C THR A 13 -49.09 -30.24 22.65
N ALA A 14 -47.86 -30.13 22.17
CA ALA A 14 -47.33 -28.97 21.50
C ALA A 14 -46.76 -29.35 20.13
N TYR A 15 -46.62 -28.34 19.28
CA TYR A 15 -46.14 -28.48 17.91
C TYR A 15 -44.86 -27.69 17.68
N GLY A 16 -44.03 -28.16 16.76
CA GLY A 16 -42.79 -27.48 16.37
C GLY A 16 -42.29 -27.91 15.01
N PHE A 17 -41.35 -27.18 14.48
CA PHE A 17 -40.75 -27.46 13.15
C PHE A 17 -39.26 -27.10 13.14
N ILE A 18 -38.58 -27.62 12.12
CA ILE A 18 -37.20 -27.29 11.79
C ILE A 18 -37.18 -26.90 10.32
N VAL A 19 -36.58 -25.72 10.01
CA VAL A 19 -36.46 -25.16 8.67
C VAL A 19 -35.00 -24.91 8.38
N TYR A 20 -34.58 -25.26 7.18
CA TYR A 20 -33.28 -24.83 6.64
C TYR A 20 -33.32 -23.33 6.34
N VAL A 21 -32.36 -22.56 6.90
CA VAL A 21 -32.30 -21.11 6.80
C VAL A 21 -31.06 -20.62 6.01
N GLY A 22 -30.36 -21.52 5.34
CA GLY A 22 -29.19 -21.19 4.53
C GLY A 22 -27.89 -21.85 5.04
N LYS A 23 -26.74 -21.35 4.58
CA LYS A 23 -25.42 -21.79 5.02
C LYS A 23 -24.71 -20.69 5.82
N GLU A 24 -23.98 -21.07 6.84
CA GLU A 24 -23.09 -20.20 7.61
C GLU A 24 -21.72 -20.86 7.71
N ASN A 25 -20.66 -20.19 7.21
CA ASN A 25 -19.30 -20.75 7.13
C ASN A 25 -19.23 -22.11 6.39
N GLY A 26 -20.02 -22.26 5.29
CA GLY A 26 -20.07 -23.49 4.50
C GLY A 26 -20.91 -24.63 5.10
N LYS A 27 -21.42 -24.48 6.34
CA LYS A 27 -22.29 -25.50 7.01
C LYS A 27 -23.74 -25.08 6.91
N SER A 28 -24.63 -26.08 6.71
CA SER A 28 -26.07 -25.88 6.68
C SER A 28 -26.58 -25.41 8.04
N LYS A 29 -27.35 -24.33 8.05
CA LYS A 29 -27.98 -23.75 9.24
C LYS A 29 -29.47 -24.04 9.25
N TYR A 30 -30.00 -24.41 10.41
CA TYR A 30 -31.40 -24.74 10.61
C TYR A 30 -32.00 -23.91 11.74
N ALA A 31 -33.16 -23.32 11.50
CA ALA A 31 -33.96 -22.71 12.55
C ALA A 31 -34.91 -23.76 13.14
N ARG A 32 -34.97 -23.80 14.46
CA ARG A 32 -35.88 -24.69 15.20
C ARG A 32 -36.82 -23.85 16.05
N LYS A 33 -38.13 -23.97 15.80
CA LYS A 33 -39.18 -23.35 16.64
C LYS A 33 -40.08 -24.42 17.23
N LYS A 34 -40.39 -24.28 18.51
CA LYS A 34 -41.20 -25.22 19.31
C LYS A 34 -42.17 -24.45 20.22
N GLY A 35 -43.16 -25.19 20.80
CA GLY A 35 -44.04 -24.64 21.82
C GLY A 35 -45.37 -24.13 21.33
N PHE A 36 -45.72 -24.34 20.08
CA PHE A 36 -47.01 -23.90 19.53
C PHE A 36 -48.16 -24.77 20.07
N ALA A 37 -49.22 -24.11 20.54
CA ALA A 37 -50.38 -24.78 21.15
C ALA A 37 -51.24 -25.57 20.14
N THR A 38 -51.21 -25.17 18.85
CA THR A 38 -51.95 -25.82 17.77
C THR A 38 -51.10 -26.01 16.53
N LYS A 39 -51.45 -27.01 15.73
CA LYS A 39 -50.79 -27.28 14.42
C LYS A 39 -50.97 -26.10 13.46
N ALA A 40 -52.13 -25.38 13.54
CA ALA A 40 -52.41 -24.20 12.71
C ALA A 40 -51.46 -23.05 13.04
N LYS A 41 -51.25 -22.73 14.38
CA LYS A 41 -50.28 -21.73 14.83
C LYS A 41 -48.83 -22.05 14.42
N ALA A 42 -48.45 -23.32 14.49
CA ALA A 42 -47.15 -23.78 14.03
C ALA A 42 -46.99 -23.56 12.51
N ARG A 43 -48.05 -23.84 11.72
CA ARG A 43 -48.07 -23.68 10.26
C ARG A 43 -47.98 -22.19 9.84
N ALA A 44 -48.71 -21.28 10.50
CA ALA A 44 -48.63 -19.87 10.28
C ALA A 44 -47.21 -19.30 10.55
N ALA A 45 -46.62 -19.72 11.69
CA ALA A 45 -45.25 -19.33 12.02
C ALA A 45 -44.20 -19.92 11.07
N LEU A 46 -44.44 -21.10 10.50
CA LEU A 46 -43.59 -21.71 9.48
C LEU A 46 -43.65 -20.90 8.16
N LEU A 47 -44.87 -20.54 7.68
CA LEU A 47 -45.05 -19.77 6.48
C LEU A 47 -44.40 -18.38 6.60
N GLN A 48 -44.61 -17.68 7.72
CA GLN A 48 -43.99 -16.40 7.97
C GLN A 48 -42.45 -16.50 7.95
N LEU A 49 -41.89 -17.55 8.57
CA LEU A 49 -40.44 -17.75 8.55
C LEU A 49 -39.91 -18.07 7.14
N GLN A 50 -40.68 -18.77 6.32
CA GLN A 50 -40.34 -19.05 4.91
C GLN A 50 -40.33 -17.76 4.10
N GLU A 51 -41.37 -16.91 4.24
CA GLU A 51 -41.42 -15.59 3.60
C GLU A 51 -40.24 -14.70 4.04
N ASP A 52 -39.91 -14.69 5.33
CA ASP A 52 -38.78 -13.92 5.86
C ASP A 52 -37.44 -14.41 5.28
N ILE A 53 -37.29 -15.73 5.09
CA ILE A 53 -36.11 -16.34 4.46
C ILE A 53 -36.04 -15.98 2.97
N GLU A 54 -37.15 -16.13 2.23
CA GLU A 54 -37.23 -15.81 0.81
C GLU A 54 -36.96 -14.33 0.56
N ASN A 55 -37.56 -13.45 1.35
CA ASN A 55 -37.32 -12.00 1.29
C ASN A 55 -35.87 -11.65 1.60
N GLY A 56 -35.29 -12.32 2.61
CA GLY A 56 -33.88 -12.19 2.98
C GLY A 56 -32.92 -12.68 1.90
N GLU A 57 -33.23 -13.82 1.26
CA GLU A 57 -32.45 -14.34 0.12
C GLU A 57 -32.58 -13.46 -1.12
N GLN A 58 -33.80 -12.95 -1.40
CA GLN A 58 -34.03 -12.04 -2.52
C GLN A 58 -33.31 -10.70 -2.30
N SER A 59 -33.37 -10.14 -1.09
CA SER A 59 -32.61 -8.93 -0.74
C SER A 59 -31.10 -9.15 -0.85
N ARG A 60 -30.59 -10.32 -0.49
CA ARG A 60 -29.17 -10.65 -0.66
C ARG A 60 -28.75 -10.75 -2.11
N LYS A 61 -29.59 -11.32 -2.99
CA LYS A 61 -29.34 -11.42 -4.44
C LYS A 61 -29.38 -10.07 -5.16
N GLU A 62 -30.13 -9.12 -4.60
CA GLU A 62 -30.29 -7.77 -5.18
C GLU A 62 -29.15 -6.81 -4.82
N ILE A 63 -28.32 -7.12 -3.84
CA ILE A 63 -27.25 -6.23 -3.35
C ILE A 63 -26.20 -5.96 -4.44
N THR A 64 -25.82 -4.69 -4.57
CA THR A 64 -24.85 -4.26 -5.58
C THR A 64 -23.40 -4.43 -5.12
N VAL A 65 -22.47 -4.40 -6.10
CA VAL A 65 -21.02 -4.40 -5.81
C VAL A 65 -20.63 -3.19 -4.96
N GLU A 66 -21.20 -2.03 -5.21
CA GLU A 66 -20.88 -0.82 -4.48
C GLU A 66 -21.32 -0.92 -3.01
N GLU A 67 -22.50 -1.46 -2.74
CA GLU A 67 -23.00 -1.64 -1.37
C GLU A 67 -22.14 -2.62 -0.57
N ILE A 68 -21.76 -3.76 -1.19
CA ILE A 68 -20.84 -4.72 -0.54
C ILE A 68 -19.45 -4.11 -0.36
N ALA A 69 -18.94 -3.41 -1.37
CA ALA A 69 -17.63 -2.77 -1.27
C ALA A 69 -17.59 -1.68 -0.19
N LYS A 70 -18.68 -0.91 0.01
CA LYS A 70 -18.78 0.05 1.12
C LYS A 70 -18.75 -0.63 2.47
N LYS A 71 -19.45 -1.76 2.64
CA LYS A 71 -19.40 -2.56 3.88
C LYS A 71 -17.98 -3.09 4.12
N TRP A 72 -17.36 -3.70 3.09
CA TRP A 72 -15.99 -4.17 3.17
C TRP A 72 -15.00 -3.03 3.48
N LEU A 73 -15.13 -1.86 2.85
CA LEU A 73 -14.26 -0.70 3.08
C LEU A 73 -14.37 -0.16 4.51
N LYS A 74 -15.56 -0.21 5.10
CA LYS A 74 -15.76 0.18 6.51
C LYS A 74 -14.93 -0.71 7.43
N ASP A 75 -15.05 -2.03 7.30
CA ASP A 75 -14.28 -2.98 8.12
C ASP A 75 -12.78 -2.92 7.81
N TYR A 76 -12.44 -2.70 6.52
CA TYR A 76 -11.05 -2.55 6.07
C TYR A 76 -10.38 -1.30 6.66
N SER A 77 -11.11 -0.22 6.90
CA SER A 77 -10.56 1.01 7.50
C SER A 77 -9.93 0.78 8.87
N GLU A 78 -10.50 -0.15 9.66
CA GLU A 78 -9.99 -0.50 10.99
C GLU A 78 -8.70 -1.35 10.96
N THR A 79 -8.37 -1.93 9.79
CA THR A 79 -7.26 -2.89 9.66
C THR A 79 -6.02 -2.29 9.00
N VAL A 80 -6.11 -1.08 8.46
CA VAL A 80 -5.02 -0.46 7.69
C VAL A 80 -4.78 0.99 8.08
N GLN A 81 -3.59 1.49 7.77
CA GLN A 81 -3.30 2.91 7.92
C GLN A 81 -4.17 3.76 6.99
N GLU A 82 -4.55 4.94 7.45
CA GLU A 82 -5.39 5.90 6.75
C GLU A 82 -4.96 6.17 5.30
N SER A 83 -3.66 6.37 5.07
CA SER A 83 -3.10 6.57 3.72
C SER A 83 -3.35 5.38 2.77
N THR A 84 -3.46 4.16 3.31
CA THR A 84 -3.78 2.95 2.54
C THR A 84 -5.27 2.89 2.24
N TYR A 85 -6.11 3.20 3.23
CA TYR A 85 -7.56 3.29 3.08
C TYR A 85 -7.94 4.32 2.00
N ILE A 86 -7.42 5.57 2.10
CA ILE A 86 -7.69 6.64 1.13
C ILE A 86 -7.34 6.19 -0.30
N LYS A 87 -6.18 5.55 -0.47
CA LYS A 87 -5.74 5.06 -1.78
C LYS A 87 -6.65 3.95 -2.31
N THR A 88 -7.09 3.06 -1.43
CA THR A 88 -7.99 1.97 -1.76
C THR A 88 -9.37 2.50 -2.12
N SER A 89 -9.94 3.37 -1.30
CA SER A 89 -11.23 4.02 -1.55
C SER A 89 -11.26 4.79 -2.88
N ARG A 90 -10.17 5.51 -3.22
CA ARG A 90 -10.04 6.18 -4.53
C ARG A 90 -10.02 5.19 -5.69
N ASN A 91 -9.41 4.02 -5.54
CA ASN A 91 -9.44 2.99 -6.58
C ASN A 91 -10.86 2.50 -6.83
N PHE A 92 -11.67 2.32 -5.77
CA PHE A 92 -13.09 2.00 -5.94
C PHE A 92 -13.83 3.12 -6.66
N LYS A 93 -13.73 4.36 -6.15
CA LYS A 93 -14.43 5.52 -6.71
C LYS A 93 -14.10 5.76 -8.18
N ASN A 94 -12.82 5.69 -8.55
CA ASN A 94 -12.37 6.10 -9.88
C ASN A 94 -12.35 4.98 -10.91
N HIS A 95 -12.28 3.71 -10.49
CA HIS A 95 -12.04 2.60 -11.44
C HIS A 95 -12.98 1.41 -11.28
N ILE A 96 -13.54 1.17 -10.10
CA ILE A 96 -14.40 0.01 -9.86
C ILE A 96 -15.88 0.40 -9.94
N TYR A 97 -16.31 1.39 -9.18
CA TYR A 97 -17.72 1.82 -9.16
C TYR A 97 -18.25 2.26 -10.53
N PRO A 98 -17.51 3.00 -11.38
CA PRO A 98 -18.02 3.40 -12.69
C PRO A 98 -18.37 2.24 -13.63
N VAL A 99 -17.78 1.07 -13.43
CA VAL A 99 -17.94 -0.09 -14.33
C VAL A 99 -18.73 -1.26 -13.70
N LEU A 100 -18.60 -1.44 -12.39
CA LEU A 100 -19.21 -2.58 -11.69
C LEU A 100 -20.12 -2.17 -10.54
N GLY A 101 -20.09 -0.92 -10.08
CA GLY A 101 -20.74 -0.48 -8.84
C GLY A 101 -22.23 -0.81 -8.78
N ASN A 102 -22.99 -0.48 -9.81
CA ASN A 102 -24.44 -0.67 -9.88
C ASN A 102 -24.86 -2.11 -10.23
N ARG A 103 -23.89 -3.01 -10.50
CA ARG A 103 -24.24 -4.40 -10.85
C ARG A 103 -24.52 -5.20 -9.59
N LYS A 104 -25.51 -6.09 -9.64
CA LYS A 104 -25.76 -7.06 -8.58
C LYS A 104 -24.55 -7.97 -8.43
N ILE A 105 -24.03 -8.13 -7.22
CA ILE A 105 -22.80 -8.90 -7.00
C ILE A 105 -22.95 -10.36 -7.41
N ALA A 106 -24.13 -10.93 -7.23
CA ALA A 106 -24.46 -12.30 -7.62
C ALA A 106 -24.56 -12.52 -9.14
N SER A 107 -24.74 -11.44 -9.93
CA SER A 107 -24.86 -11.54 -11.38
C SER A 107 -23.52 -11.49 -12.13
N ILE A 108 -22.42 -11.25 -11.42
CA ILE A 108 -21.10 -11.11 -12.06
C ILE A 108 -20.52 -12.49 -12.34
N THR A 109 -20.31 -12.78 -13.62
CA THR A 109 -19.73 -14.05 -14.07
C THR A 109 -18.19 -14.01 -14.13
N PRO A 110 -17.51 -15.17 -14.09
CA PRO A 110 -16.07 -15.25 -14.30
C PRO A 110 -15.61 -14.62 -15.63
N LEU A 111 -16.38 -14.80 -16.72
CA LEU A 111 -16.07 -14.21 -18.02
C LEU A 111 -16.05 -12.68 -17.96
N GLN A 112 -17.08 -12.08 -17.39
CA GLN A 112 -17.16 -10.63 -17.22
C GLN A 112 -16.02 -10.07 -16.35
N MET A 113 -15.63 -10.79 -15.29
CA MET A 113 -14.49 -10.40 -14.48
C MET A 113 -13.16 -10.53 -15.23
N GLN A 114 -13.03 -11.53 -16.12
CA GLN A 114 -11.85 -11.69 -16.98
C GLN A 114 -11.73 -10.52 -17.96
N GLU A 115 -12.82 -10.16 -18.63
CA GLU A 115 -12.87 -9.03 -19.57
C GLU A 115 -12.51 -7.72 -18.88
N GLN A 116 -13.10 -7.48 -17.70
CA GLN A 116 -12.83 -6.27 -16.93
C GLN A 116 -11.38 -6.22 -16.39
N ALA A 117 -10.83 -7.34 -15.95
CA ALA A 117 -9.44 -7.42 -15.50
C ALA A 117 -8.44 -7.18 -16.65
N ASN A 118 -8.77 -7.66 -17.86
CA ASN A 118 -8.01 -7.40 -19.08
C ASN A 118 -8.06 -5.91 -19.48
N GLU A 119 -9.22 -5.30 -19.39
CA GLU A 119 -9.40 -3.88 -19.66
C GLU A 119 -8.59 -3.01 -18.69
N TRP A 120 -8.70 -3.26 -17.40
CA TRP A 120 -7.87 -2.58 -16.39
C TRP A 120 -6.38 -2.78 -16.63
N SER A 121 -5.96 -3.99 -17.01
CA SER A 121 -4.55 -4.28 -17.26
C SER A 121 -4.01 -3.61 -18.53
N ARG A 122 -4.88 -3.34 -19.52
CA ARG A 122 -4.52 -2.57 -20.73
C ARG A 122 -4.40 -1.08 -20.44
N LYS A 123 -5.36 -0.51 -19.70
CA LYS A 123 -5.45 0.94 -19.44
C LYS A 123 -4.55 1.41 -18.29
N LEU A 124 -4.28 0.54 -17.30
CA LEU A 124 -3.63 0.93 -16.04
C LEU A 124 -2.44 0.04 -15.71
N VAL A 125 -1.32 0.66 -15.36
CA VAL A 125 -0.12 -0.07 -14.87
C VAL A 125 -0.44 -0.91 -13.63
N TYR A 126 -1.40 -0.49 -12.82
CA TYR A 126 -1.83 -1.16 -11.59
C TYR A 126 -3.17 -1.91 -11.72
N GLY A 127 -3.61 -2.22 -12.93
CA GLY A 127 -4.89 -2.94 -13.18
C GLY A 127 -5.01 -4.26 -12.40
N ARG A 128 -3.90 -5.00 -12.24
CA ARG A 128 -3.85 -6.20 -11.39
C ARG A 128 -4.25 -5.92 -9.93
N LYS A 129 -3.96 -4.73 -9.42
CA LYS A 129 -4.36 -4.34 -8.06
C LYS A 129 -5.88 -4.21 -7.95
N LEU A 130 -6.55 -3.70 -8.98
CA LEU A 130 -8.02 -3.59 -9.01
C LEU A 130 -8.67 -4.98 -8.99
N LYS A 131 -8.13 -5.94 -9.75
CA LYS A 131 -8.54 -7.36 -9.64
C LYS A 131 -8.42 -7.86 -8.18
N GLY A 132 -7.27 -7.59 -7.53
CA GLY A 132 -7.04 -7.97 -6.13
C GLY A 132 -8.04 -7.34 -5.16
N LEU A 133 -8.45 -6.09 -5.38
CA LEU A 133 -9.47 -5.43 -4.57
C LEU A 133 -10.84 -6.08 -4.77
N MET A 134 -11.23 -6.40 -6.01
CA MET A 134 -12.46 -7.13 -6.28
C MET A 134 -12.46 -8.52 -5.66
N ASN A 135 -11.32 -9.23 -5.71
CA ASN A 135 -11.17 -10.52 -5.02
C ASN A 135 -11.48 -10.41 -3.51
N ASN A 136 -11.04 -9.34 -2.86
CA ASN A 136 -11.33 -9.12 -1.45
C ASN A 136 -12.82 -8.84 -1.21
N VAL A 137 -13.47 -8.06 -2.07
CA VAL A 137 -14.92 -7.79 -2.01
C VAL A 137 -15.73 -9.08 -2.20
N PHE A 138 -15.39 -9.91 -3.18
CA PHE A 138 -16.08 -11.19 -3.40
C PHE A 138 -15.86 -12.17 -2.23
N LYS A 139 -14.64 -12.24 -1.69
CA LYS A 139 -14.39 -13.04 -0.47
C LYS A 139 -15.19 -12.55 0.73
N TYR A 140 -15.34 -11.24 0.87
CA TYR A 140 -16.21 -10.65 1.90
C TYR A 140 -17.66 -11.04 1.67
N ALA A 141 -18.14 -10.97 0.44
CA ALA A 141 -19.51 -11.35 0.07
C ALA A 141 -19.80 -12.83 0.35
N ILE A 142 -18.85 -13.74 0.07
CA ILE A 142 -18.96 -15.16 0.41
C ILE A 142 -19.04 -15.36 1.93
N ARG A 143 -18.13 -14.73 2.67
CA ARG A 143 -18.09 -14.85 4.15
C ARG A 143 -19.41 -14.44 4.80
N HIS A 144 -20.09 -13.46 4.22
CA HIS A 144 -21.36 -12.95 4.73
C HIS A 144 -22.60 -13.54 4.04
N GLY A 145 -22.43 -14.59 3.20
CA GLY A 145 -23.52 -15.35 2.60
C GLY A 145 -24.30 -14.61 1.50
N TYR A 146 -23.70 -13.61 0.84
CA TYR A 146 -24.31 -12.92 -0.30
C TYR A 146 -24.15 -13.69 -1.61
N ILE A 147 -23.09 -14.45 -1.76
CA ILE A 147 -22.78 -15.32 -2.90
C ILE A 147 -22.08 -16.59 -2.42
N ASP A 148 -22.08 -17.64 -3.24
CA ASP A 148 -21.44 -18.92 -2.92
C ASP A 148 -20.06 -19.09 -3.54
N THR A 149 -19.78 -18.42 -4.67
CA THR A 149 -18.54 -18.57 -5.44
C THR A 149 -17.90 -17.24 -5.76
N ASN A 150 -16.57 -17.24 -5.90
CA ASN A 150 -15.80 -16.05 -6.23
C ASN A 150 -15.45 -16.05 -7.73
N PRO A 151 -16.05 -15.18 -8.55
CA PRO A 151 -15.78 -15.16 -9.99
C PRO A 151 -14.35 -14.73 -10.34
N VAL A 152 -13.59 -14.17 -9.39
CA VAL A 152 -12.20 -13.74 -9.61
C VAL A 152 -11.21 -14.90 -9.53
N ASP A 153 -11.57 -16.04 -8.91
CA ASP A 153 -10.62 -17.14 -8.70
C ASP A 153 -10.13 -17.77 -10.00
N SER A 154 -10.98 -17.80 -11.04
CA SER A 154 -10.62 -18.29 -12.37
C SER A 154 -10.01 -17.22 -13.31
N VAL A 155 -9.92 -15.95 -12.87
CA VAL A 155 -9.40 -14.86 -13.70
C VAL A 155 -7.89 -14.91 -13.84
N ILE A 156 -7.42 -15.03 -15.07
CA ILE A 156 -6.00 -14.99 -15.42
C ILE A 156 -5.61 -13.55 -15.72
N THR A 157 -4.59 -13.04 -15.05
CA THR A 157 -4.03 -11.73 -15.39
C THR A 157 -2.70 -11.87 -16.10
N SER A 158 -2.60 -11.29 -17.28
CA SER A 158 -1.35 -11.18 -18.03
C SER A 158 -0.27 -10.53 -17.14
N THR A 159 0.89 -11.20 -17.03
CA THR A 159 2.08 -10.57 -16.50
C THR A 159 2.64 -9.68 -17.61
N ARG A 160 2.26 -8.38 -17.64
CA ARG A 160 3.08 -7.45 -18.42
C ARG A 160 4.52 -7.62 -17.93
N LYS A 161 5.42 -8.03 -18.82
CA LYS A 161 6.86 -7.94 -18.54
C LYS A 161 7.09 -6.51 -18.08
N LYS A 162 7.74 -6.35 -16.92
CA LYS A 162 8.32 -5.05 -16.60
C LYS A 162 9.07 -4.63 -17.84
N SER A 163 8.76 -3.45 -18.38
CA SER A 163 9.61 -2.89 -19.42
C SER A 163 11.04 -3.02 -18.90
N ASP A 164 11.96 -3.49 -19.71
CA ASP A 164 13.41 -3.44 -19.46
C ASP A 164 13.83 -1.96 -19.41
N GLY A 165 13.13 -1.21 -18.57
CA GLY A 165 13.29 0.21 -18.39
C GLY A 165 14.62 0.47 -17.73
N LYS A 166 15.35 1.41 -18.30
CA LYS A 166 16.52 2.04 -17.72
C LYS A 166 16.31 2.18 -16.22
N SER A 167 17.28 1.73 -15.43
CA SER A 167 17.24 1.77 -13.96
C SER A 167 16.84 3.17 -13.47
N ASP A 168 15.83 3.27 -12.61
CA ASP A 168 15.30 4.56 -12.11
C ASP A 168 16.20 5.12 -10.97
N PHE A 169 17.53 5.07 -11.18
CA PHE A 169 18.54 5.60 -10.27
C PHE A 169 19.78 6.06 -11.05
N TYR A 170 20.62 6.89 -10.45
CA TYR A 170 21.87 7.38 -11.00
C TYR A 170 23.04 6.48 -10.61
N ASN A 171 23.98 6.27 -11.55
CA ASN A 171 25.31 5.77 -11.23
C ASN A 171 26.17 6.89 -10.58
N LYS A 172 27.43 6.57 -10.28
CA LYS A 172 28.36 7.51 -9.62
C LYS A 172 28.54 8.80 -10.44
N ASP A 173 28.79 8.69 -11.74
CA ASP A 173 29.07 9.83 -12.61
C ASP A 173 27.81 10.67 -12.84
N GLU A 174 26.67 10.03 -13.05
CA GLU A 174 25.37 10.70 -13.18
C GLU A 174 25.00 11.45 -11.89
N LEU A 175 25.25 10.88 -10.70
CA LEU A 175 25.03 11.56 -9.43
C LEU A 175 25.95 12.75 -9.27
N GLN A 176 27.22 12.63 -9.63
CA GLN A 176 28.17 13.75 -9.59
C GLN A 176 27.75 14.88 -10.53
N LYS A 177 27.35 14.57 -11.78
CA LYS A 177 26.79 15.53 -12.73
C LYS A 177 25.56 16.23 -12.16
N PHE A 178 24.61 15.47 -11.62
CA PHE A 178 23.40 16.02 -10.99
C PHE A 178 23.74 17.00 -9.86
N LEU A 179 24.63 16.63 -8.95
CA LEU A 179 25.03 17.49 -7.83
C LEU A 179 25.74 18.77 -8.30
N LYS A 180 26.50 18.72 -9.40
CA LYS A 180 27.08 19.90 -10.04
C LYS A 180 25.99 20.82 -10.61
N LEU A 181 24.95 20.25 -11.27
CA LEU A 181 23.81 21.02 -11.77
C LEU A 181 23.04 21.70 -10.63
N VAL A 182 22.76 20.96 -9.55
CA VAL A 182 22.13 21.51 -8.34
C VAL A 182 22.93 22.67 -7.77
N SER A 183 24.27 22.53 -7.68
CA SER A 183 25.15 23.59 -7.16
C SER A 183 25.14 24.83 -8.01
N LYS A 184 25.01 24.72 -9.35
CA LYS A 184 24.89 25.86 -10.27
C LYS A 184 23.65 26.71 -10.04
N THR A 185 22.59 26.15 -9.42
CA THR A 185 21.38 26.92 -9.09
C THR A 185 21.63 28.00 -8.04
N LYS A 186 22.71 27.90 -7.26
CA LYS A 186 23.03 28.74 -6.09
C LYS A 186 21.93 28.80 -5.02
N ASP A 187 20.92 27.95 -5.14
CA ASP A 187 19.78 27.84 -4.23
C ASP A 187 20.12 26.83 -3.12
N LEU A 188 20.34 27.37 -1.92
CA LEU A 188 20.81 26.55 -0.78
C LEU A 188 19.75 25.55 -0.30
N GLU A 189 18.46 25.85 -0.46
CA GLU A 189 17.38 24.90 -0.14
C GLU A 189 17.45 23.67 -1.03
N LYS A 190 17.53 23.85 -2.34
CA LYS A 190 17.67 22.76 -3.30
C LYS A 190 18.95 21.96 -3.09
N ILE A 191 20.07 22.67 -2.85
CA ILE A 191 21.36 22.04 -2.57
C ILE A 191 21.25 21.16 -1.33
N THR A 192 20.65 21.65 -0.26
CA THR A 192 20.48 20.91 1.00
C THR A 192 19.57 19.71 0.81
N LEU A 193 18.41 19.88 0.16
CA LEU A 193 17.45 18.81 -0.05
C LEU A 193 18.04 17.64 -0.86
N PHE A 194 18.62 17.93 -2.02
CA PHE A 194 19.14 16.88 -2.89
C PHE A 194 20.42 16.24 -2.31
N ARG A 195 21.21 17.02 -1.56
CA ARG A 195 22.32 16.47 -0.79
C ARG A 195 21.84 15.46 0.26
N LEU A 196 20.85 15.81 1.05
CA LEU A 196 20.28 14.89 2.05
C LEU A 196 19.69 13.64 1.40
N LEU A 197 18.89 13.79 0.34
CA LEU A 197 18.32 12.64 -0.39
C LEU A 197 19.42 11.68 -0.89
N ALA A 198 20.50 12.23 -1.48
CA ALA A 198 21.56 11.43 -2.08
C ALA A 198 22.50 10.79 -1.04
N PHE A 199 22.81 11.48 0.07
CA PHE A 199 23.85 11.05 1.01
C PHE A 199 23.31 10.35 2.27
N THR A 200 22.01 10.38 2.49
CA THR A 200 21.37 9.63 3.58
C THR A 200 20.59 8.42 3.11
N GLY A 201 20.12 8.43 1.87
CA GLY A 201 19.20 7.42 1.33
C GLY A 201 17.84 7.42 2.03
N ALA A 202 17.52 8.42 2.85
CA ALA A 202 16.24 8.54 3.51
C ALA A 202 15.10 8.73 2.49
N ARG A 203 13.88 8.31 2.87
CA ARG A 203 12.71 8.51 2.02
C ARG A 203 12.37 9.99 1.92
N LYS A 204 11.82 10.43 0.77
CA LYS A 204 11.41 11.83 0.60
C LYS A 204 10.57 12.36 1.76
N GLY A 205 9.55 11.59 2.18
CA GLY A 205 8.68 12.00 3.29
C GLY A 205 9.40 12.08 4.64
N GLU A 206 10.44 11.28 4.86
CA GLU A 206 11.30 11.36 6.04
C GLU A 206 12.12 12.66 6.02
N ILE A 207 12.78 12.97 4.90
CA ILE A 207 13.58 14.21 4.74
C ILE A 207 12.72 15.47 4.92
N LEU A 208 11.53 15.50 4.32
CA LEU A 208 10.64 16.67 4.41
C LEU A 208 10.00 16.86 5.79
N ALA A 209 9.94 15.80 6.61
CA ALA A 209 9.42 15.87 7.97
C ALA A 209 10.47 16.24 9.02
N LEU A 210 11.75 16.37 8.63
CA LEU A 210 12.83 16.69 9.57
C LEU A 210 12.66 18.07 10.21
N GLU A 211 12.78 18.08 11.50
CA GLU A 211 12.91 19.28 12.31
C GLU A 211 14.39 19.54 12.63
N TRP A 212 14.73 20.76 12.99
CA TRP A 212 16.09 21.06 13.41
C TRP A 212 16.52 20.34 14.69
N SER A 213 15.56 19.94 15.53
CA SER A 213 15.79 19.10 16.71
C SER A 213 16.20 17.67 16.38
N ASP A 214 15.89 17.18 15.16
CA ASP A 214 16.30 15.86 14.71
C ASP A 214 17.76 15.82 14.22
N TRP A 215 18.42 16.95 14.14
CA TRP A 215 19.81 17.07 13.72
C TRP A 215 20.71 17.37 14.90
N THR A 216 21.66 16.47 15.14
CA THR A 216 22.86 16.73 15.96
C THR A 216 24.05 16.97 15.04
N ASP A 217 25.19 17.46 15.58
CA ASP A 217 26.38 17.76 14.76
C ASP A 217 26.83 16.58 13.88
N ASN A 218 26.58 15.34 14.29
CA ASN A 218 27.08 14.15 13.62
C ASN A 218 26.00 13.27 12.96
N THR A 219 24.75 13.39 13.40
CA THR A 219 23.68 12.48 12.99
C THR A 219 22.36 13.19 12.69
N LEU A 220 21.57 12.54 11.85
CA LEU A 220 20.12 12.83 11.66
C LEU A 220 19.31 11.69 12.27
N ASP A 221 18.35 12.04 13.10
CA ASP A 221 17.35 11.10 13.63
C ASP A 221 16.14 11.04 12.68
N ILE A 222 15.96 9.91 12.03
CA ILE A 222 14.82 9.64 11.18
C ILE A 222 13.74 8.95 12.02
N ASN A 223 12.82 9.72 12.56
CA ASN A 223 11.79 9.24 13.50
C ASN A 223 10.36 9.49 13.03
N LYS A 224 10.14 10.35 12.01
CA LYS A 224 8.85 10.76 11.47
C LYS A 224 8.86 10.84 9.94
N ALA A 225 7.70 10.92 9.31
CA ALA A 225 7.57 11.10 7.86
C ALA A 225 6.29 11.84 7.50
N ILE A 226 6.31 12.59 6.39
CA ILE A 226 5.08 13.08 5.78
C ILE A 226 4.29 11.90 5.22
N THR A 227 3.06 11.77 5.66
CA THR A 227 2.06 10.81 5.18
C THR A 227 0.87 11.57 4.60
N ARG A 228 -0.02 10.87 3.91
CA ARG A 228 -1.22 11.47 3.35
C ARG A 228 -2.43 10.99 4.12
N GLY A 229 -3.02 11.87 4.92
CA GLY A 229 -4.29 11.70 5.61
C GLY A 229 -5.48 12.24 4.81
N PHE A 230 -6.68 12.23 5.43
CA PHE A 230 -7.91 12.77 4.84
C PHE A 230 -7.81 14.27 4.62
N ALA A 231 -7.23 15.01 5.56
CA ALA A 231 -7.04 16.44 5.50
C ALA A 231 -5.87 16.89 4.61
N GLY A 232 -5.08 15.96 4.06
CA GLY A 232 -3.94 16.27 3.19
C GLY A 232 -2.63 15.63 3.61
N GLU A 233 -1.53 16.39 3.52
CA GLU A 233 -0.21 15.95 3.98
C GLU A 233 -0.09 16.22 5.48
N GLU A 234 0.25 15.19 6.24
CA GLU A 234 0.39 15.21 7.70
C GLU A 234 1.71 14.56 8.10
N ILE A 235 2.25 15.00 9.24
CA ILE A 235 3.42 14.36 9.84
C ILE A 235 2.91 13.23 10.73
N GLY A 236 3.35 12.03 10.43
CA GLY A 236 3.05 10.83 11.20
C GLY A 236 4.30 10.04 11.55
N ASN A 237 4.13 9.05 12.39
CA ASN A 237 5.21 8.11 12.69
C ASN A 237 5.67 7.39 11.40
N THR A 238 6.94 6.98 11.39
CA THR A 238 7.44 6.11 10.31
C THR A 238 6.63 4.82 10.22
N LYS A 239 6.47 4.27 9.01
CA LYS A 239 5.61 3.10 8.74
C LYS A 239 5.92 1.85 9.56
N THR A 240 7.16 1.69 10.03
CA THR A 240 7.62 0.53 10.81
C THR A 240 8.60 0.99 11.87
N VAL A 241 8.72 0.23 12.96
CA VAL A 241 9.70 0.48 14.02
C VAL A 241 11.13 0.51 13.47
N SER A 242 11.45 -0.39 12.52
CA SER A 242 12.75 -0.44 11.83
C SER A 242 13.10 0.78 10.98
N SER A 243 12.11 1.64 10.70
CA SER A 243 12.34 2.89 9.97
C SER A 243 12.95 3.99 10.85
N LYS A 244 12.80 3.91 12.20
CA LYS A 244 13.46 4.82 13.13
C LYS A 244 14.95 4.48 13.18
N ARG A 245 15.79 5.45 12.89
CA ARG A 245 17.24 5.24 12.81
C ARG A 245 18.02 6.54 12.87
N LEU A 246 19.25 6.46 13.38
CA LEU A 246 20.25 7.53 13.32
C LEU A 246 21.11 7.36 12.06
N ILE A 247 21.28 8.39 11.27
CA ILE A 247 22.12 8.40 10.08
C ILE A 247 23.31 9.33 10.29
N SER A 248 24.53 8.79 10.26
CA SER A 248 25.77 9.57 10.33
C SER A 248 25.94 10.45 9.08
N LEU A 249 26.42 11.68 9.26
CA LEU A 249 26.61 12.67 8.21
C LEU A 249 28.10 12.93 7.93
N ASP A 250 28.43 13.09 6.65
CA ASP A 250 29.76 13.52 6.22
C ASP A 250 30.00 15.01 6.46
N LYS A 251 31.28 15.42 6.51
CA LYS A 251 31.71 16.80 6.79
C LYS A 251 31.05 17.85 5.88
N LYS A 252 30.88 17.56 4.57
CA LYS A 252 30.29 18.48 3.61
C LYS A 252 28.78 18.63 3.84
N THR A 253 28.07 17.57 4.12
CA THR A 253 26.64 17.60 4.46
C THR A 253 26.41 18.44 5.72
N LYS A 254 27.22 18.26 6.75
CA LYS A 254 27.17 19.06 7.98
C LYS A 254 27.40 20.56 7.70
N SER A 255 28.41 20.88 6.91
CA SER A 255 28.69 22.28 6.53
C SER A 255 27.52 22.94 5.79
N ILE A 256 26.86 22.20 4.87
CA ILE A 256 25.69 22.71 4.14
C ILE A 256 24.51 22.93 5.09
N LEU A 257 24.24 21.98 6.01
CA LEU A 257 23.17 22.13 7.01
C LEU A 257 23.43 23.33 7.95
N LYS A 258 24.68 23.55 8.39
CA LYS A 258 25.04 24.75 9.19
C LYS A 258 24.74 26.04 8.45
N LYS A 259 25.10 26.12 7.17
CA LYS A 259 24.80 27.29 6.33
C LYS A 259 23.29 27.49 6.18
N TRP A 260 22.55 26.42 5.92
CA TRP A 260 21.09 26.46 5.76
C TRP A 260 20.38 26.87 7.05
N LYS A 261 20.80 26.34 8.21
CA LYS A 261 20.29 26.77 9.53
C LYS A 261 20.54 28.25 9.79
N LYS A 262 21.72 28.76 9.43
CA LYS A 262 22.05 30.19 9.59
C LYS A 262 21.14 31.12 8.76
N GLN A 263 20.68 30.66 7.58
CA GLN A 263 19.72 31.42 6.75
C GLN A 263 18.28 31.28 7.28
N ASN A 264 17.96 30.23 8.04
CA ASN A 264 16.63 29.93 8.54
C ASN A 264 16.63 29.68 10.07
N PRO A 265 17.03 30.67 10.88
CA PRO A 265 17.23 30.48 12.31
C PRO A 265 15.96 30.17 13.08
N ASN A 266 14.81 30.69 12.62
CA ASN A 266 13.53 30.66 13.31
C ASN A 266 12.53 29.62 12.78
N THR A 267 12.95 28.75 11.82
CA THR A 267 12.08 27.68 11.32
C THR A 267 12.14 26.48 12.23
N LYS A 268 10.99 25.80 12.34
CA LYS A 268 10.89 24.50 13.05
C LYS A 268 11.44 23.38 12.18
N TYR A 269 10.99 23.31 10.92
CA TYR A 269 11.39 22.28 9.97
C TYR A 269 12.63 22.69 9.20
N ILE A 270 13.44 21.69 8.80
CA ILE A 270 14.59 21.94 7.92
C ILE A 270 14.13 22.49 6.57
N PHE A 271 12.98 22.04 6.09
CA PHE A 271 12.32 22.52 4.86
C PHE A 271 10.91 23.01 5.20
N GLU A 272 10.82 24.31 5.53
CA GLU A 272 9.59 24.95 6.00
C GLU A 272 9.06 25.93 4.94
N ASN A 273 7.75 25.96 4.78
CA ASN A 273 7.08 26.94 3.92
C ASN A 273 6.60 28.17 4.73
N GLU A 274 6.05 29.17 4.05
CA GLU A 274 5.50 30.40 4.62
C GLU A 274 4.39 30.16 5.67
N PHE A 275 3.70 29.01 5.63
CA PHE A 275 2.67 28.61 6.59
C PHE A 275 3.23 27.86 7.81
N LYS A 276 4.53 27.87 8.06
CA LYS A 276 5.21 27.12 9.12
C LYS A 276 4.94 25.61 9.09
N LYS A 277 4.77 25.08 7.88
CA LYS A 277 4.60 23.65 7.60
C LYS A 277 5.72 23.14 6.71
N PRO A 278 5.98 21.83 6.66
CA PRO A 278 6.90 21.28 5.68
C PRO A 278 6.54 21.70 4.25
N ILE A 279 7.52 21.87 3.39
CA ILE A 279 7.26 22.16 1.97
C ILE A 279 6.45 21.03 1.32
N PRO A 280 5.58 21.33 0.34
CA PRO A 280 4.75 20.32 -0.32
C PRO A 280 5.56 19.15 -0.92
N SER A 281 5.11 17.93 -0.72
CA SER A 281 5.85 16.74 -1.17
C SER A 281 5.97 16.59 -2.70
N THR A 282 5.26 17.40 -3.45
CA THR A 282 5.35 17.48 -4.92
C THR A 282 6.51 18.36 -5.40
N LEU A 283 6.99 19.29 -4.56
CA LEU A 283 7.97 20.30 -4.94
C LEU A 283 9.34 19.71 -5.33
N PRO A 284 9.92 18.74 -4.60
CA PRO A 284 11.20 18.13 -4.98
C PRO A 284 11.21 17.56 -6.41
N ARG A 285 10.08 16.99 -6.86
CA ARG A 285 9.97 16.46 -8.22
C ARG A 285 9.98 17.57 -9.27
N LYS A 286 9.30 18.68 -9.01
CA LYS A 286 9.29 19.86 -9.89
C LYS A 286 10.71 20.45 -10.01
N TRP A 287 11.41 20.60 -8.88
CA TRP A 287 12.80 21.07 -8.86
C TRP A 287 13.74 20.16 -9.64
N LEU A 288 13.65 18.86 -9.41
CA LEU A 288 14.49 17.88 -10.12
C LEU A 288 14.32 18.02 -11.64
N ILE A 289 13.09 18.07 -12.14
CA ILE A 289 12.80 18.18 -13.58
C ILE A 289 13.47 19.46 -14.12
N LYS A 290 13.27 20.61 -13.45
CA LYS A 290 13.83 21.89 -13.86
C LYS A 290 15.37 21.91 -13.80
N ILE A 291 15.99 21.24 -12.85
CA ILE A 291 17.45 21.17 -12.70
C ILE A 291 18.11 20.38 -13.83
N VAL A 292 17.49 19.28 -14.27
CA VAL A 292 18.04 18.43 -15.33
C VAL A 292 17.61 18.87 -16.74
N GLU A 293 16.69 19.82 -16.82
CA GLU A 293 16.24 20.37 -18.11
C GLU A 293 17.41 20.96 -18.90
N GLY A 294 17.50 20.57 -20.17
CA GLY A 294 18.61 20.98 -21.04
C GLY A 294 19.95 20.26 -20.79
N SER A 295 20.00 19.26 -19.90
CA SER A 295 21.19 18.42 -19.66
C SER A 295 21.03 17.02 -20.30
N ASP A 296 22.12 16.28 -20.33
CA ASP A 296 22.16 14.87 -20.75
C ASP A 296 21.60 13.88 -19.69
N LEU A 297 21.23 14.43 -18.51
CA LEU A 297 20.68 13.60 -17.43
C LEU A 297 19.17 13.42 -17.56
N ARG A 298 18.74 12.15 -17.50
CA ARG A 298 17.33 11.83 -17.39
C ARG A 298 16.78 12.15 -15.99
N PRO A 299 15.53 12.62 -15.86
CA PRO A 299 14.91 12.82 -14.57
C PRO A 299 14.51 11.46 -13.96
N ILE A 300 15.15 11.05 -12.86
CA ILE A 300 14.75 9.89 -12.06
C ILE A 300 13.58 10.24 -11.13
N LYS A 301 12.88 9.23 -10.59
CA LYS A 301 11.93 9.50 -9.48
C LYS A 301 12.69 9.94 -8.24
N ILE A 302 12.07 10.74 -7.37
CA ILE A 302 12.73 11.16 -6.11
C ILE A 302 13.15 9.96 -5.26
N HIS A 303 12.38 8.86 -5.28
CA HIS A 303 12.77 7.62 -4.61
C HIS A 303 14.02 6.96 -5.25
N GLY A 304 14.33 7.29 -6.48
CA GLY A 304 15.54 6.86 -7.17
C GLY A 304 16.83 7.28 -6.46
N PHE A 305 16.86 8.42 -5.75
CA PHE A 305 18.01 8.81 -4.93
C PHE A 305 18.32 7.79 -3.82
N ARG A 306 17.30 7.16 -3.25
CA ARG A 306 17.49 6.10 -2.27
C ARG A 306 18.06 4.83 -2.93
N HIS A 307 17.66 4.50 -4.13
CA HIS A 307 18.26 3.40 -4.90
C HIS A 307 19.69 3.74 -5.31
N THR A 308 19.95 4.97 -5.75
CA THR A 308 21.31 5.49 -6.01
C THR A 308 22.19 5.34 -4.77
N HIS A 309 21.72 5.80 -3.60
CA HIS A 309 22.47 5.70 -2.35
C HIS A 309 22.80 4.24 -2.00
N ALA A 310 21.79 3.35 -2.09
CA ALA A 310 21.98 1.93 -1.82
C ALA A 310 23.02 1.29 -2.76
N SER A 311 22.92 1.59 -4.06
CA SER A 311 23.86 1.11 -5.08
C SER A 311 25.28 1.56 -4.76
N LEU A 312 25.49 2.85 -4.57
CA LEU A 312 26.80 3.42 -4.30
C LEU A 312 27.39 3.00 -2.93
N CYS A 313 26.56 2.67 -1.94
CA CYS A 313 27.03 2.07 -0.71
C CYS A 313 27.64 0.68 -0.95
N PHE A 314 27.04 -0.14 -1.81
CA PHE A 314 27.60 -1.43 -2.18
C PHE A 314 28.89 -1.28 -3.01
N ASP A 315 28.90 -0.34 -3.96
CA ASP A 315 30.11 -0.03 -4.74
C ASP A 315 31.27 0.47 -3.84
N ALA A 316 30.94 1.13 -2.72
CA ALA A 316 31.89 1.56 -1.69
C ALA A 316 32.28 0.43 -0.69
N GLY A 317 31.87 -0.82 -0.92
CA GLY A 317 32.24 -1.99 -0.12
C GLY A 317 31.41 -2.17 1.18
N MET A 318 30.31 -1.46 1.36
CA MET A 318 29.45 -1.65 2.54
C MET A 318 28.74 -3.00 2.46
N THR A 319 28.64 -3.68 3.61
CA THR A 319 27.93 -4.95 3.72
C THR A 319 26.42 -4.76 3.57
N LEU A 320 25.72 -5.82 3.15
CA LEU A 320 24.27 -5.84 3.00
C LEU A 320 23.54 -5.39 4.30
N LYS A 321 24.07 -5.80 5.47
CA LYS A 321 23.51 -5.45 6.79
C LYS A 321 23.70 -3.96 7.13
N GLN A 322 24.87 -3.40 6.80
CA GLN A 322 25.12 -1.97 6.97
C GLN A 322 24.21 -1.12 6.10
N VAL A 323 24.02 -1.48 4.84
CA VAL A 323 23.09 -0.78 3.92
C VAL A 323 21.65 -0.93 4.37
N GLN A 324 21.23 -2.14 4.79
CA GLN A 324 19.90 -2.38 5.34
C GLN A 324 19.60 -1.47 6.53
N HIS A 325 20.52 -1.43 7.51
CA HIS A 325 20.38 -0.60 8.72
C HIS A 325 20.30 0.90 8.35
N ARG A 326 21.22 1.39 7.50
CA ARG A 326 21.27 2.79 7.07
C ARG A 326 19.99 3.22 6.35
N LEU A 327 19.40 2.34 5.55
CA LEU A 327 18.15 2.59 4.84
C LEU A 327 16.91 2.41 5.74
N GLY A 328 16.97 1.60 6.79
CA GLY A 328 15.81 1.23 7.59
C GLY A 328 14.83 0.33 6.82
N HIS A 329 15.35 -0.72 6.17
CA HIS A 329 14.52 -1.74 5.53
C HIS A 329 14.18 -2.82 6.56
N SER A 330 12.88 -3.03 6.79
CA SER A 330 12.38 -4.13 7.64
C SER A 330 12.66 -5.51 7.06
N ASP A 331 12.67 -5.61 5.73
CA ASP A 331 12.91 -6.86 4.99
C ASP A 331 14.22 -6.78 4.21
N LEU A 332 15.09 -7.76 4.47
CA LEU A 332 16.37 -7.94 3.78
C LEU A 332 16.21 -8.11 2.26
N LYS A 333 15.12 -8.77 1.84
CA LYS A 333 14.81 -9.01 0.42
C LYS A 333 14.73 -7.71 -0.38
N THR A 334 14.24 -6.62 0.23
CA THR A 334 14.20 -5.30 -0.39
C THR A 334 15.60 -4.77 -0.69
N THR A 335 16.55 -4.96 0.22
CA THR A 335 17.96 -4.54 0.03
C THR A 335 18.67 -5.48 -0.95
N MET A 336 18.41 -6.78 -0.88
CA MET A 336 18.97 -7.77 -1.82
C MET A 336 18.53 -7.51 -3.26
N ASN A 337 17.31 -7.07 -3.52
CA ASN A 337 16.88 -6.74 -4.88
C ASN A 337 17.72 -5.62 -5.52
N VAL A 338 18.17 -4.65 -4.73
CA VAL A 338 19.11 -3.61 -5.20
C VAL A 338 20.50 -4.22 -5.45
N TYR A 339 20.98 -5.02 -4.50
CA TYR A 339 22.28 -5.71 -4.61
C TYR A 339 22.38 -6.62 -5.84
N THR A 340 21.33 -7.40 -6.14
CA THR A 340 21.30 -8.33 -7.29
C THR A 340 21.41 -7.61 -8.64
N HIS A 341 20.91 -6.39 -8.75
CA HIS A 341 21.05 -5.57 -9.96
C HIS A 341 22.50 -5.12 -10.19
N ILE A 342 23.25 -4.87 -9.13
CA ILE A 342 24.64 -4.39 -9.17
C ILE A 342 25.60 -5.54 -9.44
N THR A 343 25.40 -6.68 -8.76
CA THR A 343 26.28 -7.85 -8.90
C THR A 343 26.18 -8.56 -10.25
N LYS A 344 25.11 -8.33 -11.02
CA LYS A 344 25.04 -8.79 -12.41
C LYS A 344 26.10 -8.12 -13.32
N GLN A 345 26.48 -6.88 -13.02
CA GLN A 345 27.55 -6.16 -13.72
C GLN A 345 28.95 -6.50 -13.17
N ALA A 346 29.05 -7.00 -11.93
CA ALA A 346 30.31 -7.30 -11.25
C ALA A 346 30.72 -8.79 -11.29
N LYS A 347 30.02 -9.63 -12.07
CA LYS A 347 30.30 -11.07 -12.13
C LYS A 347 31.68 -11.38 -12.72
N ASP A 348 32.21 -10.54 -13.60
CA ASP A 348 33.44 -10.78 -14.33
C ASP A 348 34.71 -10.52 -13.51
N ASP A 349 34.58 -9.94 -12.30
CA ASP A 349 35.72 -9.46 -11.50
C ASP A 349 35.94 -10.24 -10.16
N ILE A 350 35.15 -11.29 -9.91
CA ILE A 350 35.19 -12.01 -8.60
C ILE A 350 36.50 -12.77 -8.44
N GLY A 351 36.98 -13.39 -9.51
CA GLY A 351 38.26 -14.15 -9.51
C GLY A 351 39.45 -13.26 -9.24
N GLU A 352 39.54 -12.15 -9.94
CA GLU A 352 40.58 -11.13 -9.77
C GLU A 352 40.59 -10.51 -8.36
N ARG A 353 39.42 -10.22 -7.83
CA ARG A 353 39.27 -9.69 -6.46
C ARG A 353 39.70 -10.69 -5.40
N PHE A 354 39.38 -11.97 -5.61
CA PHE A 354 39.80 -13.04 -4.72
C PHE A 354 41.30 -13.23 -4.77
N ALA A 355 41.91 -13.29 -5.97
CA ALA A 355 43.34 -13.40 -6.15
C ALA A 355 44.10 -12.25 -5.48
N LYS A 356 43.64 -10.99 -5.66
CA LYS A 356 44.18 -9.80 -4.97
C LYS A 356 44.04 -9.83 -3.44
N TYR A 357 42.96 -10.44 -2.94
CA TYR A 357 42.72 -10.53 -1.49
C TYR A 357 43.64 -11.57 -0.82
N ILE A 358 43.95 -12.66 -1.54
CA ILE A 358 44.84 -13.72 -1.04
C ILE A 358 46.34 -13.35 -1.26
N ASP A 359 46.62 -12.33 -2.11
CA ASP A 359 47.97 -11.87 -2.44
C ASP A 359 48.85 -13.01 -3.02
N PHE A 360 48.25 -13.80 -3.96
CA PHE A 360 48.87 -14.98 -4.58
C PHE A 360 48.88 -14.87 -6.09
#